data_3fde05f378335d622d592a5fbdebb7c1
#
_entry.id   3fde05f378335d622d592a5fbdebb7c1
#
_cell.length_a   1.000
_cell.length_b   1.000
_cell.length_c   1.000
_cell.angle_alpha   90.00
_cell.angle_beta   90.00
_cell.angle_gamma   90.00
#
_symmetry.space_group_name_H-M   'P 1'
#
loop_
_entity.id
_entity.type
_entity.pdbx_description
1 polymer ?
#
loop_
_entity_poly.entity_id
_entity_poly.type
_entity_poly.pdbx_seq_one_letter_code
_entity_poly.pdbx_strand_id
1 'polypeptide(L)'
;AATQSFSAVVGGMDGMFVKPFDHCIRPSDEFSRRIARNIQIMEQHEFNFIQPIDPAGGSWYLEPLTEEFTQKAWAKFQEIEAHGGLIKALENNTVQIAINEVLQARFKNLATRKDRAVGNNIYPNMTEKLLEVPEIDFDKIIADRKMALKVNVKVRDNDYVKLLLSEIGKRDFSEHGSLINTVKQTIKAGATLGEISTALTGEATGEVIEAILPHRWTERYEQLRHRTEKYLEKTGENVNIFLANMGPIPQHKARADFVTSFMQVAAFNVLTNNG
;
A
#
# COMPACT_ATOMS: atom_id res chain seq x y z
N ALA A 1 7.14 11.13 1.22
CA ALA A 1 8.27 10.20 1.40
C ALA A 1 9.30 10.77 2.40
N ALA A 2 9.90 11.97 2.15
CA ALA A 2 11.00 12.51 2.98
C ALA A 2 10.67 12.60 4.49
N THR A 3 9.50 13.13 4.86
CA THR A 3 9.11 13.21 6.28
C THR A 3 8.81 11.85 6.91
N GLN A 4 8.37 10.89 6.12
CA GLN A 4 8.15 9.51 6.59
C GLN A 4 9.48 8.78 6.80
N SER A 5 10.44 8.95 5.87
CA SER A 5 11.77 8.39 6.03
C SER A 5 12.52 9.03 7.20
N PHE A 6 12.42 10.36 7.36
CA PHE A 6 12.92 11.04 8.55
C PHE A 6 12.36 10.43 9.86
N SER A 7 11.04 10.23 9.93
CA SER A 7 10.41 9.62 11.11
C SER A 7 10.92 8.20 11.37
N ALA A 8 11.16 7.40 10.32
CA ALA A 8 11.70 6.06 10.45
C ALA A 8 13.15 6.06 10.99
N VAL A 9 13.97 6.99 10.50
CA VAL A 9 15.36 7.15 10.97
C VAL A 9 15.39 7.55 12.44
N VAL A 10 14.59 8.57 12.83
CA VAL A 10 14.50 9.02 14.23
C VAL A 10 13.97 7.90 15.14
N GLY A 11 13.09 7.03 14.63
CA GLY A 11 12.58 5.87 15.33
C GLY A 11 13.54 4.68 15.42
N GLY A 12 14.79 4.80 14.94
CA GLY A 12 15.82 3.77 15.11
C GLY A 12 15.65 2.55 14.18
N MET A 13 15.18 2.74 12.95
CA MET A 13 15.01 1.66 11.98
C MET A 13 16.35 1.01 11.60
N ASP A 14 16.37 -0.32 11.40
CA ASP A 14 17.56 -1.06 10.93
C ASP A 14 17.76 -1.00 9.42
N GLY A 15 16.68 -0.83 8.67
CA GLY A 15 16.70 -0.72 7.21
C GLY A 15 15.45 -0.07 6.69
N MET A 16 15.54 0.57 5.52
CA MET A 16 14.42 1.30 4.93
C MET A 16 14.28 1.07 3.44
N PHE A 17 13.06 0.94 3.00
CA PHE A 17 12.70 0.95 1.59
C PHE A 17 11.68 2.07 1.32
N VAL A 18 12.09 3.07 0.54
CA VAL A 18 11.23 4.18 0.13
C VAL A 18 10.60 3.85 -1.23
N LYS A 19 9.28 3.71 -1.25
CA LYS A 19 8.53 3.51 -2.50
C LYS A 19 8.52 4.79 -3.32
N PRO A 20 8.66 4.70 -4.66
CA PRO A 20 8.47 5.83 -5.57
C PRO A 20 7.10 6.49 -5.37
N PHE A 21 7.00 7.79 -5.62
CA PHE A 21 5.78 8.57 -5.38
C PHE A 21 4.59 8.12 -6.25
N ASP A 22 4.85 7.55 -7.42
CA ASP A 22 3.85 7.08 -8.39
C ASP A 22 3.49 5.59 -8.24
N HIS A 23 4.08 4.90 -7.27
CA HIS A 23 3.94 3.44 -7.08
C HIS A 23 2.48 2.96 -6.97
N CYS A 24 1.59 3.77 -6.41
CA CYS A 24 0.18 3.41 -6.25
C CYS A 24 -0.67 3.70 -7.49
N ILE A 25 -0.10 4.34 -8.52
CA ILE A 25 -0.83 4.84 -9.69
C ILE A 25 -0.39 4.08 -10.94
N ARG A 26 0.93 3.88 -11.12
CA ARG A 26 1.51 3.26 -12.30
C ARG A 26 2.80 2.52 -11.96
N PRO A 27 3.30 1.65 -12.86
CA PRO A 27 4.66 1.13 -12.76
C PRO A 27 5.65 2.29 -12.73
N SER A 28 6.48 2.32 -11.68
CA SER A 28 7.43 3.42 -11.45
C SER A 28 8.52 3.45 -12.52
N ASP A 29 8.80 4.65 -13.03
CA ASP A 29 9.86 4.90 -14.01
C ASP A 29 11.24 5.15 -13.36
N GLU A 30 12.25 5.45 -14.17
CA GLU A 30 13.59 5.73 -13.68
C GLU A 30 13.63 7.01 -12.83
N PHE A 31 12.88 8.04 -13.22
CA PHE A 31 12.84 9.30 -12.49
C PHE A 31 12.25 9.12 -11.08
N SER A 32 11.09 8.49 -10.96
CA SER A 32 10.43 8.28 -9.68
C SER A 32 11.25 7.38 -8.75
N ARG A 33 11.89 6.33 -9.28
CA ARG A 33 12.83 5.47 -8.52
C ARG A 33 14.08 6.24 -8.08
N ARG A 34 14.62 7.12 -8.92
CA ARG A 34 15.76 7.97 -8.58
C ARG A 34 15.45 8.90 -7.41
N ILE A 35 14.27 9.54 -7.43
CA ILE A 35 13.83 10.40 -6.32
C ILE A 35 13.72 9.60 -5.03
N ALA A 36 13.08 8.43 -5.04
CA ALA A 36 12.94 7.58 -3.86
C ALA A 36 14.29 7.16 -3.27
N ARG A 37 15.25 6.80 -4.11
CA ARG A 37 16.61 6.46 -3.68
C ARG A 37 17.36 7.68 -3.13
N ASN A 38 17.29 8.81 -3.84
CA ASN A 38 18.05 10.01 -3.47
C ASN A 38 17.58 10.63 -2.15
N ILE A 39 16.31 10.50 -1.79
CA ILE A 39 15.83 10.90 -0.46
C ILE A 39 16.67 10.24 0.64
N GLN A 40 16.87 8.93 0.57
CA GLN A 40 17.64 8.18 1.56
C GLN A 40 19.12 8.58 1.56
N ILE A 41 19.69 8.81 0.36
CA ILE A 41 21.08 9.25 0.22
C ILE A 41 21.29 10.65 0.83
N MET A 42 20.37 11.58 0.58
CA MET A 42 20.41 12.92 1.17
C MET A 42 20.31 12.89 2.69
N GLU A 43 19.42 12.04 3.24
CA GLU A 43 19.28 11.86 4.69
C GLU A 43 20.57 11.34 5.34
N GLN A 44 21.31 10.47 4.65
CA GLN A 44 22.58 9.95 5.13
C GLN A 44 23.72 10.98 5.01
N HIS A 45 23.88 11.62 3.86
CA HIS A 45 25.08 12.37 3.51
C HIS A 45 24.96 13.88 3.70
N GLU A 46 23.77 14.46 3.48
CA GLU A 46 23.55 15.91 3.60
C GLU A 46 22.98 16.28 4.96
N PHE A 47 22.05 15.46 5.49
CA PHE A 47 21.40 15.74 6.77
C PHE A 47 22.07 15.05 7.96
N ASN A 48 23.02 14.15 7.71
CA ASN A 48 23.79 13.43 8.73
C ASN A 48 22.92 12.69 9.77
N PHE A 49 21.77 12.15 9.37
CA PHE A 49 20.85 11.48 10.27
C PHE A 49 21.36 10.14 10.84
N ILE A 50 22.48 9.64 10.33
CA ILE A 50 23.14 8.43 10.84
C ILE A 50 24.07 8.69 12.03
N GLN A 51 24.30 9.95 12.42
CA GLN A 51 25.29 10.31 13.46
C GLN A 51 24.84 9.87 14.87
N PRO A 52 23.65 10.24 15.38
CA PRO A 52 23.18 9.75 16.67
C PRO A 52 22.49 8.38 16.53
N ILE A 53 22.78 7.47 17.46
CA ILE A 53 22.19 6.11 17.45
C ILE A 53 20.73 6.15 17.90
N ASP A 54 20.40 6.98 18.88
CA ASP A 54 19.04 7.13 19.40
C ASP A 54 18.70 8.62 19.54
N PRO A 55 18.36 9.30 18.44
CA PRO A 55 18.13 10.75 18.46
C PRO A 55 16.90 11.17 19.25
N ALA A 56 15.98 10.24 19.51
CA ALA A 56 14.75 10.48 20.29
C ALA A 56 14.88 10.10 21.76
N GLY A 57 15.97 9.44 22.15
CA GLY A 57 16.21 8.94 23.51
C GLY A 57 16.16 10.01 24.56
N GLY A 58 15.47 9.75 25.67
CA GLY A 58 15.26 10.69 26.77
C GLY A 58 14.24 11.80 26.51
N SER A 59 13.50 11.75 25.40
CA SER A 59 12.44 12.72 25.12
C SER A 59 11.26 12.52 26.07
N TRP A 60 10.93 13.53 26.85
CA TRP A 60 9.79 13.55 27.77
C TRP A 60 8.44 13.28 27.11
N TYR A 61 8.32 13.47 25.81
CA TYR A 61 7.12 13.19 25.04
C TYR A 61 7.15 11.81 24.40
N LEU A 62 8.29 11.44 23.76
CA LEU A 62 8.36 10.21 22.98
C LEU A 62 8.48 8.96 23.86
N GLU A 63 9.19 9.02 24.97
CA GLU A 63 9.31 7.86 25.87
C GLU A 63 7.96 7.41 26.45
N PRO A 64 7.13 8.28 27.08
CA PRO A 64 5.81 7.88 27.57
C PRO A 64 4.87 7.44 26.43
N LEU A 65 4.94 8.08 25.25
CA LEU A 65 4.13 7.70 24.09
C LEU A 65 4.50 6.29 23.60
N THR A 66 5.78 5.98 23.54
CA THR A 66 6.29 4.66 23.16
C THR A 66 5.84 3.58 24.16
N GLU A 67 5.95 3.88 25.46
CA GLU A 67 5.50 2.96 26.52
C GLU A 67 3.99 2.70 26.42
N GLU A 68 3.17 3.74 26.29
CA GLU A 68 1.72 3.61 26.14
C GLU A 68 1.33 2.81 24.89
N PHE A 69 2.02 3.07 23.78
CA PHE A 69 1.80 2.32 22.53
C PHE A 69 2.16 0.85 22.68
N THR A 70 3.31 0.57 23.32
CA THR A 70 3.78 -0.80 23.57
C THR A 70 2.80 -1.58 24.45
N GLN A 71 2.30 -0.98 25.51
CA GLN A 71 1.30 -1.60 26.38
C GLN A 71 0.00 -1.93 25.63
N LYS A 72 -0.50 -1.01 24.80
CA LYS A 72 -1.70 -1.24 23.98
C LYS A 72 -1.49 -2.32 22.92
N ALA A 73 -0.34 -2.32 22.27
CA ALA A 73 0.01 -3.33 21.28
C ALA A 73 0.13 -4.72 21.92
N TRP A 74 0.75 -4.80 23.10
CA TRP A 74 0.88 -6.03 23.86
C TRP A 74 -0.47 -6.57 24.33
N ALA A 75 -1.34 -5.70 24.85
CA ALA A 75 -2.70 -6.08 25.23
C ALA A 75 -3.49 -6.64 24.04
N LYS A 76 -3.33 -6.03 22.85
CA LYS A 76 -3.99 -6.52 21.63
C LYS A 76 -3.44 -7.86 21.18
N PHE A 77 -2.13 -8.07 21.30
CA PHE A 77 -1.52 -9.38 21.06
C PHE A 77 -2.09 -10.45 22.01
N GLN A 78 -2.13 -10.18 23.30
CA GLN A 78 -2.70 -11.10 24.29
C GLN A 78 -4.18 -11.43 24.02
N GLU A 79 -4.97 -10.46 23.58
CA GLU A 79 -6.36 -10.67 23.14
C GLU A 79 -6.46 -11.67 21.99
N ILE A 80 -5.61 -11.52 20.96
CA ILE A 80 -5.57 -12.43 19.82
C ILE A 80 -5.15 -13.84 20.26
N GLU A 81 -4.12 -13.95 21.11
CA GLU A 81 -3.67 -15.25 21.63
C GLU A 81 -4.75 -15.94 22.50
N ALA A 82 -5.49 -15.19 23.30
CA ALA A 82 -6.59 -15.74 24.11
C ALA A 82 -7.74 -16.32 23.24
N HIS A 83 -7.88 -15.88 21.99
CA HIS A 83 -8.85 -16.41 21.02
C HIS A 83 -8.29 -17.59 20.19
N GLY A 84 -7.15 -18.15 20.55
CA GLY A 84 -6.52 -19.28 19.86
C GLY A 84 -5.48 -18.91 18.82
N GLY A 85 -4.94 -17.68 18.91
CA GLY A 85 -3.89 -17.15 18.05
C GLY A 85 -4.40 -16.53 16.74
N LEU A 86 -3.46 -16.01 15.95
CA LEU A 86 -3.77 -15.24 14.75
C LEU A 86 -4.57 -16.03 13.71
N ILE A 87 -4.26 -17.31 13.50
CA ILE A 87 -4.96 -18.13 12.50
C ILE A 87 -6.45 -18.24 12.85
N LYS A 88 -6.76 -18.58 14.11
CA LYS A 88 -8.16 -18.67 14.58
C LYS A 88 -8.88 -17.31 14.51
N ALA A 89 -8.20 -16.22 14.84
CA ALA A 89 -8.75 -14.89 14.74
C ALA A 89 -9.07 -14.47 13.29
N LEU A 90 -8.27 -14.93 12.31
CA LEU A 90 -8.52 -14.72 10.88
C LEU A 90 -9.66 -15.60 10.36
N GLU A 91 -9.73 -16.87 10.76
CA GLU A 91 -10.84 -17.80 10.41
C GLU A 91 -12.19 -17.28 10.92
N ASN A 92 -12.21 -16.71 12.13
CA ASN A 92 -13.41 -16.15 12.77
C ASN A 92 -13.71 -14.70 12.37
N ASN A 93 -12.95 -14.13 11.42
CA ASN A 93 -13.07 -12.73 10.97
C ASN A 93 -12.88 -11.66 12.05
N THR A 94 -12.32 -11.98 13.21
CA THR A 94 -12.09 -11.03 14.31
C THR A 94 -11.16 -9.89 13.89
N VAL A 95 -10.08 -10.23 13.17
CA VAL A 95 -9.11 -9.25 12.67
C VAL A 95 -9.73 -8.39 11.57
N GLN A 96 -10.47 -9.00 10.64
CA GLN A 96 -11.14 -8.32 9.53
C GLN A 96 -12.17 -7.30 10.03
N ILE A 97 -12.96 -7.67 11.04
CA ILE A 97 -13.96 -6.79 11.66
C ILE A 97 -13.27 -5.58 12.31
N ALA A 98 -12.24 -5.81 13.13
CA ALA A 98 -11.51 -4.73 13.81
C ALA A 98 -10.85 -3.75 12.82
N ILE A 99 -10.27 -4.25 11.72
CA ILE A 99 -9.70 -3.42 10.65
C ILE A 99 -10.79 -2.60 9.96
N ASN A 100 -11.93 -3.23 9.64
CA ASN A 100 -13.03 -2.54 8.98
C ASN A 100 -13.65 -1.44 9.85
N GLU A 101 -13.79 -1.62 11.15
CA GLU A 101 -14.25 -0.58 12.07
C GLU A 101 -13.36 0.66 12.02
N VAL A 102 -12.04 0.48 12.08
CA VAL A 102 -11.06 1.57 11.94
C VAL A 102 -11.16 2.22 10.57
N LEU A 103 -11.29 1.44 9.51
CA LEU A 103 -11.43 1.93 8.14
C LEU A 103 -12.68 2.83 7.99
N GLN A 104 -13.84 2.39 8.48
CA GLN A 104 -15.07 3.17 8.41
C GLN A 104 -14.97 4.47 9.22
N ALA A 105 -14.36 4.43 10.40
CA ALA A 105 -14.10 5.62 11.20
C ALA A 105 -13.21 6.63 10.46
N ARG A 106 -12.15 6.17 9.80
CA ARG A 106 -11.25 7.01 9.00
C ARG A 106 -11.97 7.62 7.79
N PHE A 107 -12.78 6.84 7.07
CA PHE A 107 -13.58 7.35 5.96
C PHE A 107 -14.59 8.41 6.42
N LYS A 108 -15.23 8.21 7.57
CA LYS A 108 -16.14 9.19 8.16
C LYS A 108 -15.41 10.49 8.52
N ASN A 109 -14.23 10.39 9.12
CA ASN A 109 -13.42 11.56 9.46
C ASN A 109 -13.02 12.37 8.22
N LEU A 110 -12.63 11.70 7.13
CA LEU A 110 -12.35 12.37 5.86
C LEU A 110 -13.61 13.01 5.27
N ALA A 111 -14.74 12.30 5.25
CA ALA A 111 -16.00 12.79 4.70
C ALA A 111 -16.49 14.06 5.40
N THR A 112 -16.27 14.14 6.71
CA THR A 112 -16.63 15.32 7.53
C THR A 112 -15.52 16.38 7.60
N ARG A 113 -14.40 16.19 6.90
CA ARG A 113 -13.20 17.05 6.97
C ARG A 113 -12.62 17.19 8.39
N LYS A 114 -12.93 16.28 9.31
CA LYS A 114 -12.24 16.18 10.59
C LYS A 114 -10.77 15.84 10.35
N ASP A 115 -10.51 14.88 9.44
CA ASP A 115 -9.19 14.61 8.90
C ASP A 115 -9.02 15.33 7.56
N ARG A 116 -7.86 15.95 7.35
CA ARG A 116 -7.57 16.76 6.16
C ARG A 116 -6.46 16.12 5.35
N ALA A 117 -6.79 15.72 4.13
CA ALA A 117 -5.84 15.23 3.13
C ALA A 117 -5.68 16.32 2.06
N VAL A 118 -4.61 17.10 2.17
CA VAL A 118 -4.30 18.19 1.22
C VAL A 118 -4.16 17.64 -0.20
N GLY A 119 -4.80 18.30 -1.15
CA GLY A 119 -4.86 17.85 -2.54
C GLY A 119 -6.00 16.87 -2.84
N ASN A 120 -6.67 16.34 -1.81
CA ASN A 120 -7.78 15.40 -1.97
C ASN A 120 -9.10 15.96 -1.44
N ASN A 121 -9.33 15.92 -0.10
CA ASN A 121 -10.58 16.43 0.47
C ASN A 121 -10.51 17.93 0.83
N ILE A 122 -9.36 18.57 0.70
CA ILE A 122 -9.14 20.00 0.88
C ILE A 122 -8.02 20.49 -0.05
N TYR A 123 -8.14 21.71 -0.56
CA TYR A 123 -7.18 22.34 -1.47
C TYR A 123 -6.82 21.48 -2.69
N PRO A 124 -7.79 21.00 -3.49
CA PRO A 124 -7.50 20.23 -4.68
C PRO A 124 -6.79 21.08 -5.73
N ASN A 125 -5.88 20.49 -6.48
CA ASN A 125 -5.30 21.12 -7.65
C ASN A 125 -6.25 20.96 -8.84
N MET A 126 -6.84 22.08 -9.30
CA MET A 126 -7.79 22.09 -10.43
C MET A 126 -7.10 22.08 -11.80
N THR A 127 -5.80 22.31 -11.86
CA THR A 127 -4.99 22.32 -13.09
C THR A 127 -4.05 21.10 -13.17
N GLU A 128 -4.26 20.11 -12.31
CA GLU A 128 -3.44 18.90 -12.29
C GLU A 128 -3.60 18.14 -13.62
N LYS A 129 -2.46 17.75 -14.19
CA LYS A 129 -2.43 16.82 -15.32
C LYS A 129 -2.40 15.41 -14.78
N LEU A 130 -3.32 14.58 -15.25
CA LEU A 130 -3.33 13.16 -14.89
C LEU A 130 -2.04 12.49 -15.35
N LEU A 131 -1.50 11.61 -14.50
CA LEU A 131 -0.38 10.77 -14.89
C LEU A 131 -0.84 9.75 -15.93
N GLU A 132 -0.08 9.60 -16.99
CA GLU A 132 -0.30 8.52 -17.94
C GLU A 132 -0.07 7.18 -17.25
N VAL A 133 -1.07 6.32 -17.31
CA VAL A 133 -1.01 4.95 -16.78
C VAL A 133 -0.91 4.01 -17.97
N PRO A 134 0.27 3.36 -18.20
CA PRO A 134 0.39 2.39 -19.27
C PRO A 134 -0.54 1.20 -19.00
N GLU A 135 -1.27 0.77 -20.02
CA GLU A 135 -2.00 -0.47 -19.97
C GLU A 135 -1.03 -1.66 -19.88
N ILE A 136 -1.19 -2.46 -18.83
CA ILE A 136 -0.43 -3.69 -18.65
C ILE A 136 -1.32 -4.85 -19.06
N ASP A 137 -0.95 -5.55 -20.12
CA ASP A 137 -1.62 -6.77 -20.55
C ASP A 137 -1.19 -7.95 -19.64
N PHE A 138 -1.90 -8.09 -18.53
CA PHE A 138 -1.64 -9.18 -17.57
C PHE A 138 -1.93 -10.56 -18.17
N ASP A 139 -2.90 -10.68 -19.07
CA ASP A 139 -3.24 -11.95 -19.70
C ASP A 139 -2.11 -12.45 -20.59
N LYS A 140 -1.47 -11.55 -21.34
CA LYS A 140 -0.29 -11.86 -22.12
C LYS A 140 0.89 -12.27 -21.25
N ILE A 141 1.16 -11.53 -20.17
CA ILE A 141 2.26 -11.87 -19.22
C ILE A 141 2.04 -13.25 -18.62
N ILE A 142 0.81 -13.56 -18.21
CA ILE A 142 0.45 -14.88 -17.64
C ILE A 142 0.59 -15.98 -18.70
N ALA A 143 0.13 -15.73 -19.93
CA ALA A 143 0.24 -16.69 -21.04
C ALA A 143 1.71 -16.99 -21.39
N ASP A 144 2.53 -15.96 -21.53
CA ASP A 144 3.97 -16.08 -21.79
C ASP A 144 4.67 -16.86 -20.66
N ARG A 145 4.35 -16.58 -19.40
CA ARG A 145 4.90 -17.31 -18.26
C ARG A 145 4.47 -18.78 -18.24
N LYS A 146 3.20 -19.08 -18.49
CA LYS A 146 2.68 -20.45 -18.60
C LYS A 146 3.38 -21.22 -19.73
N MET A 147 3.63 -20.56 -20.85
CA MET A 147 4.35 -21.18 -21.98
C MET A 147 5.81 -21.48 -21.62
N ALA A 148 6.52 -20.53 -21.00
CA ALA A 148 7.89 -20.73 -20.55
C ALA A 148 8.00 -21.91 -19.55
N LEU A 149 7.08 -22.03 -18.61
CA LEU A 149 7.03 -23.16 -17.67
C LEU A 149 6.78 -24.49 -18.38
N LYS A 150 5.87 -24.55 -19.37
CA LYS A 150 5.61 -25.75 -20.17
C LYS A 150 6.86 -26.19 -20.96
N VAL A 151 7.60 -25.23 -21.51
CA VAL A 151 8.86 -25.51 -22.22
C VAL A 151 9.90 -26.08 -21.26
N ASN A 152 10.08 -25.44 -20.08
CA ASN A 152 11.02 -25.92 -19.08
C ASN A 152 10.73 -27.38 -18.67
N VAL A 153 9.46 -27.72 -18.39
CA VAL A 153 9.05 -29.09 -18.02
C VAL A 153 9.31 -30.11 -19.13
N LYS A 154 9.25 -29.69 -20.41
CA LYS A 154 9.50 -30.59 -21.54
C LYS A 154 10.99 -30.90 -21.76
N VAL A 155 11.88 -29.96 -21.46
CA VAL A 155 13.32 -30.09 -21.78
C VAL A 155 14.17 -30.59 -20.60
N ARG A 156 13.67 -30.50 -19.37
CA ARG A 156 14.40 -30.96 -18.16
C ARG A 156 14.28 -32.47 -17.99
N ASP A 157 15.18 -33.06 -17.21
CA ASP A 157 15.05 -34.45 -16.74
C ASP A 157 14.01 -34.51 -15.60
N ASN A 158 12.80 -34.94 -15.95
CA ASN A 158 11.68 -35.00 -15.01
C ASN A 158 11.86 -36.07 -13.93
N ASP A 159 12.54 -37.19 -14.21
CA ASP A 159 12.72 -38.27 -13.26
C ASP A 159 13.74 -37.86 -12.21
N TYR A 160 14.80 -37.18 -12.63
CA TYR A 160 15.79 -36.62 -11.71
C TYR A 160 15.15 -35.51 -10.82
N VAL A 161 14.34 -34.63 -11.39
CA VAL A 161 13.60 -33.61 -10.61
C VAL A 161 12.69 -34.26 -9.58
N LYS A 162 11.90 -35.27 -9.95
CA LYS A 162 11.04 -36.00 -9.01
C LYS A 162 11.82 -36.66 -7.88
N LEU A 163 12.97 -37.27 -8.18
CA LEU A 163 13.86 -37.84 -7.16
C LEU A 163 14.25 -36.78 -6.13
N LEU A 164 14.76 -35.62 -6.58
CA LEU A 164 15.20 -34.55 -5.71
C LEU A 164 14.03 -33.93 -4.90
N LEU A 165 12.86 -33.77 -5.49
CA LEU A 165 11.65 -33.33 -4.77
C LEU A 165 11.21 -34.32 -3.69
N SER A 166 11.30 -35.62 -3.97
CA SER A 166 11.02 -36.65 -2.96
C SER A 166 12.00 -36.64 -1.79
N GLU A 167 13.24 -36.27 -2.05
CA GLU A 167 14.26 -36.10 -0.99
C GLU A 167 13.95 -34.85 -0.12
N ILE A 168 13.49 -33.77 -0.72
CA ILE A 168 13.05 -32.55 0.03
C ILE A 168 11.93 -32.93 0.98
N GLY A 169 10.88 -33.61 0.50
CA GLY A 169 9.71 -33.97 1.30
C GLY A 169 9.95 -34.95 2.45
N LYS A 170 11.09 -35.67 2.45
CA LYS A 170 11.46 -36.63 3.50
C LYS A 170 12.38 -36.05 4.58
N ARG A 171 12.88 -34.83 4.39
CA ARG A 171 13.90 -34.25 5.27
C ARG A 171 13.32 -33.59 6.50
N ASP A 172 14.02 -33.71 7.61
CA ASP A 172 13.77 -32.95 8.82
C ASP A 172 14.30 -31.52 8.65
N PHE A 173 13.50 -30.53 9.01
CA PHE A 173 13.88 -29.12 8.98
C PHE A 173 15.00 -28.76 9.97
N SER A 174 15.36 -29.65 10.89
CA SER A 174 16.52 -29.47 11.79
C SER A 174 17.86 -29.50 11.05
N GLU A 175 17.94 -30.13 9.87
CA GLU A 175 19.16 -30.23 9.04
C GLU A 175 19.23 -29.13 7.94
N HIS A 176 19.17 -27.87 8.31
CA HIS A 176 19.09 -26.75 7.38
C HIS A 176 20.13 -26.74 6.25
N GLY A 177 21.40 -27.03 6.55
CA GLY A 177 22.48 -27.02 5.55
C GLY A 177 22.30 -28.06 4.45
N SER A 178 21.86 -29.23 4.80
CA SER A 178 21.58 -30.33 3.87
C SER A 178 20.35 -30.04 3.01
N LEU A 179 19.27 -29.49 3.59
CA LEU A 179 18.06 -29.10 2.89
C LEU A 179 18.34 -28.02 1.83
N ILE A 180 19.06 -26.95 2.18
CA ILE A 180 19.41 -25.87 1.27
C ILE A 180 20.19 -26.38 0.04
N ASN A 181 21.14 -27.30 0.26
CA ASN A 181 21.92 -27.89 -0.83
C ASN A 181 21.05 -28.72 -1.78
N THR A 182 20.12 -29.51 -1.24
CA THR A 182 19.15 -30.25 -2.08
C THR A 182 18.22 -29.33 -2.83
N VAL A 183 17.69 -28.28 -2.21
CA VAL A 183 16.87 -27.26 -2.90
C VAL A 183 17.66 -26.59 -4.04
N LYS A 184 18.93 -26.22 -3.81
CA LYS A 184 19.80 -25.68 -4.86
C LYS A 184 19.99 -26.65 -6.04
N GLN A 185 20.19 -27.92 -5.77
CA GLN A 185 20.32 -28.97 -6.81
C GLN A 185 19.00 -29.11 -7.59
N THR A 186 17.88 -29.11 -6.88
CA THR A 186 16.54 -29.22 -7.45
C THR A 186 16.21 -28.04 -8.38
N ILE A 187 16.58 -26.82 -7.99
CA ILE A 187 16.45 -25.61 -8.84
C ILE A 187 17.34 -25.74 -10.08
N LYS A 188 18.60 -26.18 -9.92
CA LYS A 188 19.51 -26.41 -11.08
C LYS A 188 19.01 -27.47 -12.03
N ALA A 189 18.33 -28.50 -11.54
CA ALA A 189 17.67 -29.52 -12.34
C ALA A 189 16.41 -29.01 -13.08
N GLY A 190 15.98 -27.77 -12.83
CA GLY A 190 14.86 -27.13 -13.51
C GLY A 190 13.50 -27.27 -12.80
N ALA A 191 13.47 -27.60 -11.52
CA ALA A 191 12.22 -27.58 -10.75
C ALA A 191 11.68 -26.16 -10.61
N THR A 192 10.37 -26.05 -10.61
CA THR A 192 9.67 -24.78 -10.38
C THR A 192 9.53 -24.51 -8.89
N LEU A 193 9.34 -23.23 -8.54
CA LEU A 193 9.09 -22.84 -7.15
C LEU A 193 7.86 -23.55 -6.56
N GLY A 194 6.78 -23.71 -7.37
CA GLY A 194 5.57 -24.41 -6.93
C GLY A 194 5.84 -25.88 -6.57
N GLU A 195 6.61 -26.61 -7.39
CA GLU A 195 6.98 -28.00 -7.10
C GLU A 195 7.80 -28.14 -5.82
N ILE A 196 8.76 -27.22 -5.61
CA ILE A 196 9.57 -27.19 -4.39
C ILE A 196 8.71 -26.84 -3.16
N SER A 197 7.84 -25.85 -3.29
CA SER A 197 6.92 -25.47 -2.21
C SER A 197 6.00 -26.64 -1.83
N THR A 198 5.39 -27.30 -2.79
CA THR A 198 4.56 -28.47 -2.54
C THR A 198 5.34 -29.62 -1.88
N ALA A 199 6.60 -29.83 -2.28
CA ALA A 199 7.47 -30.84 -1.65
C ALA A 199 7.80 -30.51 -0.20
N LEU A 200 7.91 -29.21 0.16
CA LEU A 200 8.21 -28.73 1.51
C LEU A 200 7.00 -28.74 2.46
N THR A 201 5.84 -28.31 1.96
CA THR A 201 4.65 -28.02 2.80
C THR A 201 3.48 -28.95 2.57
N GLY A 202 3.57 -29.82 1.57
CA GLY A 202 2.41 -30.61 1.08
C GLY A 202 1.49 -29.78 0.18
N GLU A 203 0.39 -30.37 -0.24
CA GLU A 203 -0.66 -29.66 -0.96
C GLU A 203 -1.43 -28.74 -0.03
N ALA A 204 -1.84 -27.58 -0.54
CA ALA A 204 -2.64 -26.65 0.23
C ALA A 204 -3.95 -27.33 0.71
N THR A 205 -4.28 -27.18 1.97
CA THR A 205 -5.44 -27.82 2.62
C THR A 205 -6.80 -27.27 2.16
N GLY A 206 -6.77 -26.19 1.38
CA GLY A 206 -8.00 -25.57 0.82
C GLY A 206 -8.81 -24.74 1.82
N GLU A 207 -8.30 -24.49 3.03
CA GLU A 207 -8.93 -23.53 3.94
C GLU A 207 -8.89 -22.12 3.35
N VAL A 208 -10.05 -21.51 3.25
CA VAL A 208 -10.20 -20.16 2.70
C VAL A 208 -10.53 -19.19 3.82
N ILE A 209 -9.68 -18.19 3.97
CA ILE A 209 -9.88 -17.07 4.91
C ILE A 209 -10.39 -15.86 4.11
N GLU A 210 -11.34 -15.11 4.65
CA GLU A 210 -11.82 -13.89 4.04
C GLU A 210 -10.66 -12.88 3.90
N ALA A 211 -10.42 -12.44 2.66
CA ALA A 211 -9.29 -11.55 2.38
C ALA A 211 -9.51 -10.15 2.94
N ILE A 212 -8.49 -9.61 3.60
CA ILE A 212 -8.45 -8.19 3.98
C ILE A 212 -8.09 -7.38 2.74
N LEU A 213 -9.06 -6.65 2.18
CA LEU A 213 -8.85 -5.83 1.00
C LEU A 213 -8.04 -4.56 1.36
N PRO A 214 -7.01 -4.24 0.58
CA PRO A 214 -6.27 -3.01 0.78
C PRO A 214 -7.10 -1.80 0.35
N HIS A 215 -7.14 -0.77 1.19
CA HIS A 215 -7.82 0.48 0.91
C HIS A 215 -6.86 1.65 1.03
N ARG A 216 -6.94 2.60 0.09
CA ARG A 216 -6.26 3.89 0.24
C ARG A 216 -7.13 4.85 1.05
N TRP A 217 -6.46 5.66 1.88
CA TRP A 217 -7.15 6.59 2.77
C TRP A 217 -8.11 7.52 2.04
N THR A 218 -7.73 8.02 0.84
CA THR A 218 -8.46 9.01 0.05
C THR A 218 -9.24 8.42 -1.12
N GLU A 219 -9.31 7.10 -1.27
CA GLU A 219 -9.84 6.41 -2.46
C GLU A 219 -11.27 6.84 -2.85
N ARG A 220 -12.14 7.16 -1.87
CA ARG A 220 -13.52 7.60 -2.15
C ARG A 220 -13.55 8.96 -2.84
N TYR A 221 -12.64 9.87 -2.49
CA TYR A 221 -12.50 11.16 -3.14
C TYR A 221 -11.86 11.02 -4.52
N GLU A 222 -10.86 10.18 -4.65
CA GLU A 222 -10.24 9.86 -5.93
C GLU A 222 -11.25 9.27 -6.92
N GLN A 223 -12.11 8.34 -6.48
CA GLN A 223 -13.19 7.78 -7.29
C GLN A 223 -14.21 8.83 -7.73
N LEU A 224 -14.58 9.75 -6.83
CA LEU A 224 -15.49 10.84 -7.14
C LEU A 224 -14.89 11.75 -8.22
N ARG A 225 -13.64 12.17 -8.02
CA ARG A 225 -12.91 13.01 -8.99
C ARG A 225 -12.78 12.32 -10.34
N HIS A 226 -12.39 11.06 -10.34
CA HIS A 226 -12.24 10.25 -11.57
C HIS A 226 -13.54 10.13 -12.37
N ARG A 227 -14.73 10.08 -11.73
CA ARG A 227 -16.01 10.11 -12.43
C ARG A 227 -16.21 11.41 -13.18
N THR A 228 -15.86 12.55 -12.59
CA THR A 228 -15.95 13.87 -13.22
C THR A 228 -14.97 13.98 -14.38
N GLU A 229 -13.75 13.52 -14.22
CA GLU A 229 -12.72 13.52 -15.25
C GLU A 229 -13.13 12.66 -16.46
N LYS A 230 -13.67 11.46 -16.22
CA LYS A 230 -14.26 10.62 -17.29
C LYS A 230 -15.44 11.27 -17.99
N TYR A 231 -16.27 12.01 -17.26
CA TYR A 231 -17.36 12.75 -17.88
C TYR A 231 -16.83 13.83 -18.82
N LEU A 232 -15.85 14.63 -18.36
CA LEU A 232 -15.17 15.63 -19.18
C LEU A 232 -14.52 15.02 -20.43
N GLU A 233 -13.81 13.91 -20.28
CA GLU A 233 -13.18 13.20 -21.39
C GLU A 233 -14.21 12.72 -22.44
N LYS A 234 -15.37 12.23 -21.98
CA LYS A 234 -16.42 11.71 -22.85
C LYS A 234 -17.22 12.80 -23.55
N THR A 235 -17.49 13.92 -22.86
CA THR A 235 -18.42 14.98 -23.36
C THR A 235 -17.70 16.20 -23.88
N GLY A 236 -16.45 16.45 -23.48
CA GLY A 236 -15.74 17.70 -23.68
C GLY A 236 -16.22 18.85 -22.79
N GLU A 237 -17.14 18.59 -21.87
CA GLU A 237 -17.79 19.63 -21.03
C GLU A 237 -17.46 19.42 -19.55
N ASN A 238 -17.14 20.53 -18.86
CA ASN A 238 -16.98 20.50 -17.42
C ASN A 238 -18.33 20.39 -16.69
N VAL A 239 -18.34 19.71 -15.55
CA VAL A 239 -19.46 19.80 -14.62
C VAL A 239 -19.41 21.17 -13.94
N ASN A 240 -20.34 22.07 -14.31
CA ASN A 240 -20.38 23.42 -13.81
C ASN A 240 -21.37 23.55 -12.65
N ILE A 241 -20.94 24.23 -11.59
CA ILE A 241 -21.78 24.62 -10.45
C ILE A 241 -21.79 26.13 -10.36
N PHE A 242 -22.96 26.73 -10.49
CA PHE A 242 -23.12 28.17 -10.34
C PHE A 242 -23.48 28.51 -8.89
N LEU A 243 -22.68 29.39 -8.27
CA LEU A 243 -22.96 29.94 -6.95
C LEU A 243 -23.69 31.29 -7.14
N ALA A 244 -25.00 31.28 -6.93
CA ALA A 244 -25.82 32.51 -6.92
C ALA A 244 -25.58 33.26 -5.59
N ASN A 245 -24.50 34.01 -5.51
CA ASN A 245 -24.23 34.85 -4.34
C ASN A 245 -25.19 36.01 -4.28
N MET A 246 -25.78 36.24 -3.12
CA MET A 246 -26.77 37.28 -2.87
C MET A 246 -26.25 38.28 -1.82
N GLY A 247 -26.45 39.55 -2.08
CA GLY A 247 -26.06 40.64 -1.19
C GLY A 247 -24.57 41.00 -1.25
N PRO A 248 -24.11 41.90 -0.40
CA PRO A 248 -22.72 42.36 -0.42
C PRO A 248 -21.71 41.27 -0.04
N ILE A 249 -20.51 41.37 -0.58
CA ILE A 249 -19.43 40.36 -0.45
C ILE A 249 -19.25 39.85 1.01
N PRO A 250 -19.24 40.67 2.05
CA PRO A 250 -19.04 40.19 3.42
C PRO A 250 -20.10 39.18 3.90
N GLN A 251 -21.31 39.23 3.33
CA GLN A 251 -22.41 38.36 3.75
C GLN A 251 -22.38 36.98 3.11
N HIS A 252 -21.83 36.84 1.91
CA HIS A 252 -21.83 35.56 1.20
C HIS A 252 -20.43 34.93 1.08
N LYS A 253 -19.33 35.70 1.17
CA LYS A 253 -17.98 35.24 0.83
C LYS A 253 -17.58 33.96 1.58
N ALA A 254 -17.76 33.91 2.89
CA ALA A 254 -17.35 32.74 3.69
C ALA A 254 -18.09 31.45 3.26
N ARG A 255 -19.37 31.55 2.92
CA ARG A 255 -20.15 30.40 2.42
C ARG A 255 -19.75 30.04 1.00
N ALA A 256 -19.55 31.04 0.13
CA ALA A 256 -19.08 30.81 -1.22
C ALA A 256 -17.70 30.13 -1.25
N ASP A 257 -16.75 30.59 -0.46
CA ASP A 257 -15.42 29.99 -0.33
C ASP A 257 -15.50 28.55 0.17
N PHE A 258 -16.37 28.27 1.16
CA PHE A 258 -16.60 26.92 1.65
C PHE A 258 -17.16 26.01 0.55
N VAL A 259 -18.25 26.43 -0.12
CA VAL A 259 -18.90 25.63 -1.17
C VAL A 259 -17.95 25.43 -2.35
N THR A 260 -17.23 26.47 -2.79
CA THR A 260 -16.21 26.37 -3.83
C THR A 260 -15.17 25.29 -3.47
N SER A 261 -14.56 25.41 -2.30
CA SER A 261 -13.58 24.42 -1.81
C SER A 261 -14.15 23.01 -1.69
N PHE A 262 -15.45 22.89 -1.36
CA PHE A 262 -16.10 21.59 -1.23
C PHE A 262 -16.38 20.97 -2.60
N MET A 263 -16.87 21.72 -3.57
CA MET A 263 -17.24 21.22 -4.89
C MET A 263 -16.01 20.93 -5.77
N GLN A 264 -14.97 21.74 -5.64
CA GLN A 264 -13.70 21.52 -6.35
C GLN A 264 -13.01 20.18 -5.99
N VAL A 265 -13.30 19.60 -4.82
CA VAL A 265 -12.81 18.28 -4.45
C VAL A 265 -13.23 17.19 -5.45
N ALA A 266 -14.40 17.33 -6.03
CA ALA A 266 -14.92 16.45 -7.08
C ALA A 266 -14.47 16.87 -8.50
N ALA A 267 -13.54 17.80 -8.64
CA ALA A 267 -13.12 18.44 -9.89
C ALA A 267 -14.27 19.20 -10.61
N PHE A 268 -15.28 19.67 -9.87
CA PHE A 268 -16.33 20.51 -10.46
C PHE A 268 -15.82 21.94 -10.71
N ASN A 269 -16.17 22.49 -11.84
CA ASN A 269 -15.90 23.89 -12.15
C ASN A 269 -16.93 24.79 -11.45
N VAL A 270 -16.46 25.67 -10.58
CA VAL A 270 -17.34 26.54 -9.79
C VAL A 270 -17.35 27.92 -10.40
N LEU A 271 -18.54 28.33 -10.91
CA LEU A 271 -18.81 29.64 -11.43
C LEU A 271 -19.45 30.48 -10.34
N THR A 272 -19.01 31.72 -10.19
CA THR A 272 -19.48 32.62 -9.12
C THR A 272 -19.78 33.97 -9.70
N ASN A 273 -20.74 34.69 -9.07
CA ASN A 273 -20.98 36.09 -9.27
C ASN A 273 -20.52 36.91 -8.06
N ASN A 274 -20.52 38.20 -8.17
CA ASN A 274 -20.09 39.11 -7.10
C ASN A 274 -21.23 39.58 -6.17
N GLY A 275 -22.39 38.96 -6.26
CA GLY A 275 -23.60 39.30 -5.49
C GLY A 275 -24.59 40.16 -6.25
#